data_501b5592903042816ada78e65d70a550
#
_entry.id   501b5592903042816ada78e65d70a550
#
_cell.length_a   1.000
_cell.length_b   1.000
_cell.length_c   1.000
_cell.angle_alpha   90.00
_cell.angle_beta   90.00
_cell.angle_gamma   90.00
#
_symmetry.space_group_name_H-M   'P 1'
#
loop_
_entity.id
_entity.type
_entity.pdbx_description
1 polymer ?
#
loop_
_entity_poly.entity_id
_entity_poly.type
_entity_poly.pdbx_seq_one_letter_code
_entity_poly.pdbx_strand_id
1 'polypeptide(L)'
;MTVAEVPFAAIDFESAGIQRGGTDVPVQIGVALMRGLEVSELFSSFLFTTQPITWAAQRIHGICARDLAGAPGLLELWPEIRRLLENRWIVAHGSATERRFLRAFPFHGFGPWIDTLKLSRAVWPEKKSFALGDLILELGLENELRAVHPAFRWHDALSDAVASLVLLRRVVVEARVGDREAEILLRPDDSHYHRLRAR
;
A
#
# COMPACT_ATOMS: atom_id res chain seq x y z
N MET A 1 11.13 -6.10 18.69
CA MET A 1 11.66 -5.98 17.31
C MET A 1 11.64 -4.50 16.97
N THR A 2 12.75 -3.96 16.52
CA THR A 2 12.83 -2.56 16.11
C THR A 2 12.18 -2.36 14.73
N VAL A 3 11.83 -1.11 14.41
CA VAL A 3 11.26 -0.76 13.09
C VAL A 3 12.18 -1.24 11.95
N ALA A 4 13.50 -1.08 12.09
CA ALA A 4 14.46 -1.50 11.07
C ALA A 4 14.53 -3.03 10.88
N GLU A 5 14.11 -3.82 11.85
CA GLU A 5 14.16 -5.30 11.80
C GLU A 5 12.86 -5.92 11.25
N VAL A 6 11.76 -5.17 11.25
CA VAL A 6 10.45 -5.68 10.82
C VAL A 6 10.45 -6.01 9.34
N PRO A 7 9.97 -7.21 8.94
CA PRO A 7 9.64 -7.48 7.55
C PRO A 7 8.30 -6.84 7.21
N PHE A 8 8.30 -5.94 6.23
CA PHE A 8 7.09 -5.26 5.76
C PHE A 8 6.61 -5.84 4.42
N ALA A 9 5.31 -5.81 4.20
CA ALA A 9 4.67 -6.05 2.92
C ALA A 9 3.67 -4.92 2.64
N ALA A 10 3.95 -4.07 1.67
CA ALA A 10 2.94 -3.14 1.19
C ALA A 10 2.02 -3.83 0.20
N ILE A 11 0.75 -3.49 0.24
CA ILE A 11 -0.29 -4.00 -0.65
C ILE A 11 -1.17 -2.86 -1.11
N ASP A 12 -1.54 -2.91 -2.37
CA ASP A 12 -2.54 -2.03 -2.98
C ASP A 12 -3.39 -2.79 -3.99
N PHE A 13 -4.59 -2.30 -4.26
CA PHE A 13 -5.51 -2.84 -5.25
C PHE A 13 -6.10 -1.76 -6.13
N GLU A 14 -6.14 -2.01 -7.43
CA GLU A 14 -7.06 -1.31 -8.32
C GLU A 14 -8.39 -2.05 -8.41
N SER A 15 -9.47 -1.31 -8.57
CA SER A 15 -10.82 -1.87 -8.53
C SER A 15 -11.67 -1.53 -9.74
N ALA A 16 -12.68 -2.35 -10.01
CA ALA A 16 -13.64 -2.12 -11.10
C ALA A 16 -14.53 -0.89 -10.88
N GLY A 17 -14.57 -0.39 -9.65
CA GLY A 17 -15.48 0.67 -9.23
C GLY A 17 -16.90 0.16 -8.92
N ILE A 18 -17.59 0.89 -8.05
CA ILE A 18 -18.93 0.51 -7.60
C ILE A 18 -19.96 0.81 -8.69
N GLN A 19 -20.68 -0.22 -9.11
CA GLN A 19 -21.87 -0.09 -9.96
C GLN A 19 -23.14 0.01 -9.13
N ARG A 20 -24.20 0.56 -9.71
CA ARG A 20 -25.50 0.68 -9.04
C ARG A 20 -26.03 -0.69 -8.62
N GLY A 21 -26.18 -0.88 -7.30
CA GLY A 21 -26.67 -2.15 -6.71
C GLY A 21 -25.60 -3.26 -6.62
N GLY A 22 -24.34 -2.97 -6.96
CA GLY A 22 -23.22 -3.91 -6.88
C GLY A 22 -22.24 -3.57 -5.76
N THR A 23 -21.31 -4.49 -5.54
CA THR A 23 -20.13 -4.30 -4.69
C THR A 23 -18.91 -4.08 -5.57
N ASP A 24 -17.95 -3.34 -5.07
CA ASP A 24 -16.67 -3.16 -5.76
C ASP A 24 -15.83 -4.43 -5.70
N VAL A 25 -15.14 -4.74 -6.79
CA VAL A 25 -14.28 -5.92 -6.92
C VAL A 25 -12.88 -5.52 -7.39
N PRO A 26 -11.81 -6.19 -6.94
CA PRO A 26 -10.46 -5.87 -7.36
C PRO A 26 -10.21 -6.35 -8.79
N VAL A 27 -9.42 -5.58 -9.56
CA VAL A 27 -8.99 -5.88 -10.94
C VAL A 27 -7.47 -5.97 -11.10
N GLN A 28 -6.73 -5.47 -10.12
CA GLN A 28 -5.28 -5.63 -10.02
C GLN A 28 -4.88 -5.69 -8.55
N ILE A 29 -3.85 -6.45 -8.24
CA ILE A 29 -3.17 -6.48 -6.95
C ILE A 29 -1.69 -6.15 -7.17
N GLY A 30 -1.13 -5.33 -6.31
CA GLY A 30 0.29 -5.07 -6.20
C GLY A 30 0.80 -5.35 -4.80
N VAL A 31 1.93 -6.01 -4.67
CA VAL A 31 2.60 -6.25 -3.39
C VAL A 31 4.08 -5.93 -3.53
N ALA A 32 4.62 -5.17 -2.59
CA ALA A 32 6.04 -4.91 -2.49
C ALA A 32 6.54 -5.31 -1.10
N LEU A 33 7.66 -6.04 -1.05
CA LEU A 33 8.27 -6.47 0.21
C LEU A 33 9.45 -5.57 0.57
N MET A 34 9.61 -5.29 1.87
CA MET A 34 10.73 -4.50 2.39
C MET A 34 11.31 -5.17 3.64
N ARG A 35 12.62 -5.20 3.73
CA ARG A 35 13.37 -5.66 4.91
C ARG A 35 14.59 -4.77 5.12
N GLY A 36 14.89 -4.44 6.37
CA GLY A 36 15.99 -3.53 6.68
C GLY A 36 15.84 -2.15 6.01
N LEU A 37 14.58 -1.72 5.75
CA LEU A 37 14.20 -0.51 5.00
C LEU A 37 14.60 -0.53 3.51
N GLU A 38 14.95 -1.70 2.97
CA GLU A 38 15.25 -1.91 1.55
C GLU A 38 14.16 -2.75 0.89
N VAL A 39 13.67 -2.30 -0.27
CA VAL A 39 12.69 -3.06 -1.05
C VAL A 39 13.38 -4.25 -1.71
N SER A 40 12.82 -5.45 -1.55
CA SER A 40 13.48 -6.72 -1.91
C SER A 40 12.74 -7.53 -2.96
N GLU A 41 11.43 -7.47 -3.01
CA GLU A 41 10.60 -8.25 -3.93
C GLU A 41 9.38 -7.45 -4.36
N LEU A 42 9.01 -7.59 -5.63
CA LEU A 42 7.86 -6.93 -6.24
C LEU A 42 6.97 -7.98 -6.89
N PHE A 43 5.66 -7.89 -6.67
CA PHE A 43 4.65 -8.77 -7.27
C PHE A 43 3.48 -7.96 -7.77
N SER A 44 3.00 -8.28 -8.96
CA SER A 44 1.75 -7.72 -9.51
C SER A 44 0.98 -8.77 -10.29
N SER A 45 -0.34 -8.72 -10.22
CA SER A 45 -1.22 -9.53 -11.05
C SER A 45 -2.49 -8.76 -11.37
N PHE A 46 -2.94 -8.84 -12.63
CA PHE A 46 -4.34 -8.56 -12.93
C PHE A 46 -5.23 -9.63 -12.30
N LEU A 47 -6.50 -9.28 -12.08
CA LEU A 47 -7.48 -10.15 -11.45
C LEU A 47 -8.70 -10.27 -12.33
N PHE A 48 -9.04 -11.51 -12.69
CA PHE A 48 -10.24 -11.78 -13.46
C PHE A 48 -11.50 -11.45 -12.66
N THR A 49 -12.42 -10.76 -13.31
CA THR A 49 -13.78 -10.53 -12.82
C THR A 49 -14.78 -10.51 -13.97
N THR A 50 -15.99 -10.98 -13.71
CA THR A 50 -17.13 -10.85 -14.64
C THR A 50 -17.82 -9.50 -14.53
N GLN A 51 -17.51 -8.72 -13.47
CA GLN A 51 -18.09 -7.41 -13.27
C GLN A 51 -17.44 -6.40 -14.24
N PRO A 52 -18.22 -5.62 -14.99
CA PRO A 52 -17.67 -4.59 -15.85
C PRO A 52 -16.91 -3.52 -15.06
N ILE A 53 -15.78 -3.05 -15.59
CA ILE A 53 -15.06 -1.92 -15.04
C ILE A 53 -15.83 -0.65 -15.36
N THR A 54 -16.08 0.19 -14.36
CA THR A 54 -16.73 1.48 -14.57
C THR A 54 -15.84 2.41 -15.41
N TRP A 55 -16.44 3.28 -16.20
CA TRP A 55 -15.70 4.28 -16.96
C TRP A 55 -14.84 5.18 -16.06
N ALA A 56 -15.35 5.53 -14.88
CA ALA A 56 -14.62 6.35 -13.90
C ALA A 56 -13.35 5.63 -13.40
N ALA A 57 -13.44 4.36 -13.04
CA ALA A 57 -12.28 3.56 -12.60
C ALA A 57 -11.27 3.38 -13.74
N GLN A 58 -11.74 3.02 -14.95
CA GLN A 58 -10.88 2.86 -16.12
C GLN A 58 -10.11 4.16 -16.47
N ARG A 59 -10.72 5.32 -16.30
CA ARG A 59 -10.02 6.60 -16.52
C ARG A 59 -8.89 6.86 -15.54
N ILE A 60 -8.96 6.29 -14.34
CA ILE A 60 -7.95 6.45 -13.30
C ILE A 60 -6.77 5.51 -13.56
N HIS A 61 -6.99 4.21 -13.61
CA HIS A 61 -5.92 3.20 -13.67
C HIS A 61 -5.64 2.67 -15.10
N GLY A 62 -6.52 2.96 -16.07
CA GLY A 62 -6.34 2.55 -17.47
C GLY A 62 -6.63 1.08 -17.78
N ILE A 63 -6.91 0.25 -16.77
CA ILE A 63 -7.17 -1.19 -16.95
C ILE A 63 -8.50 -1.39 -17.66
N CYS A 64 -8.54 -2.29 -18.64
CA CYS A 64 -9.74 -2.62 -19.39
C CYS A 64 -10.01 -4.14 -19.37
N ALA A 65 -11.18 -4.55 -19.82
CA ALA A 65 -11.58 -5.97 -19.81
C ALA A 65 -10.60 -6.89 -20.55
N ARG A 66 -9.90 -6.37 -21.58
CA ARG A 66 -8.92 -7.15 -22.34
C ARG A 66 -7.69 -7.49 -21.47
N ASP A 67 -7.31 -6.62 -20.56
CA ASP A 67 -6.16 -6.82 -19.66
C ASP A 67 -6.44 -7.90 -18.62
N LEU A 68 -7.73 -8.13 -18.31
CA LEU A 68 -8.17 -9.14 -17.35
C LEU A 68 -8.40 -10.51 -18.01
N ALA A 69 -8.35 -10.60 -19.36
CA ALA A 69 -8.58 -11.84 -20.06
C ALA A 69 -7.48 -12.87 -19.75
N GLY A 70 -7.85 -14.00 -19.17
CA GLY A 70 -6.91 -15.05 -18.76
C GLY A 70 -6.17 -14.77 -17.45
N ALA A 71 -6.46 -13.65 -16.78
CA ALA A 71 -5.94 -13.39 -15.43
C ALA A 71 -6.56 -14.37 -14.42
N PRO A 72 -5.85 -14.73 -13.34
CA PRO A 72 -6.41 -15.54 -12.26
C PRO A 72 -7.47 -14.75 -11.49
N GLY A 73 -8.44 -15.46 -10.91
CA GLY A 73 -9.32 -14.88 -9.90
C GLY A 73 -8.59 -14.62 -8.58
N LEU A 74 -9.09 -13.68 -7.76
CA LEU A 74 -8.47 -13.34 -6.48
C LEU A 74 -8.24 -14.58 -5.59
N LEU A 75 -9.18 -15.52 -5.55
CA LEU A 75 -9.08 -16.73 -4.72
C LEU A 75 -8.00 -17.70 -5.24
N GLU A 76 -7.74 -17.71 -6.53
CA GLU A 76 -6.69 -18.55 -7.13
C GLU A 76 -5.29 -18.08 -6.75
N LEU A 77 -5.14 -16.80 -6.44
CA LEU A 77 -3.88 -16.22 -5.97
C LEU A 77 -3.63 -16.43 -4.46
N TRP A 78 -4.53 -17.12 -3.75
CA TRP A 78 -4.37 -17.30 -2.31
C TRP A 78 -3.00 -17.84 -1.88
N PRO A 79 -2.43 -18.90 -2.49
CA PRO A 79 -1.11 -19.40 -2.09
C PRO A 79 -0.02 -18.33 -2.19
N GLU A 80 -0.07 -17.52 -3.24
CA GLU A 80 0.91 -16.46 -3.47
C GLU A 80 0.70 -15.27 -2.53
N ILE A 81 -0.55 -14.82 -2.36
CA ILE A 81 -0.89 -13.75 -1.41
C ILE A 81 -0.47 -14.16 0.00
N ARG A 82 -0.73 -15.39 0.39
CA ARG A 82 -0.31 -15.92 1.68
C ARG A 82 1.22 -15.89 1.83
N ARG A 83 1.96 -16.37 0.85
CA ARG A 83 3.44 -16.34 0.84
C ARG A 83 4.00 -14.92 1.01
N LEU A 84 3.36 -13.95 0.34
CA LEU A 84 3.81 -12.56 0.37
C LEU A 84 3.44 -11.81 1.65
N LEU A 85 2.30 -12.12 2.28
CA LEU A 85 1.80 -11.35 3.41
C LEU A 85 1.98 -12.03 4.78
N GLU A 86 2.09 -13.36 4.83
CA GLU A 86 2.20 -14.09 6.10
C GLU A 86 3.50 -13.72 6.85
N ASN A 87 3.39 -13.54 8.17
CA ASN A 87 4.49 -13.16 9.06
C ASN A 87 5.14 -11.80 8.72
N ARG A 88 4.41 -10.90 8.07
CA ARG A 88 4.85 -9.53 7.77
C ARG A 88 3.88 -8.50 8.32
N TRP A 89 4.41 -7.35 8.63
CA TRP A 89 3.60 -6.18 8.94
C TRP A 89 3.09 -5.57 7.64
N ILE A 90 1.79 -5.44 7.52
CA ILE A 90 1.17 -5.02 6.28
C ILE A 90 1.11 -3.49 6.23
N VAL A 91 1.49 -2.93 5.09
CA VAL A 91 1.53 -1.50 4.86
C VAL A 91 0.52 -1.15 3.76
N ALA A 92 -0.27 -0.11 3.97
CA ALA A 92 -1.12 0.46 2.93
C ALA A 92 -1.31 1.97 3.17
N HIS A 93 -1.66 2.70 2.13
CA HIS A 93 -1.98 4.11 2.24
C HIS A 93 -3.50 4.32 2.31
N GLY A 94 -4.06 4.28 3.54
CA GLY A 94 -5.51 4.28 3.76
C GLY A 94 -6.12 2.88 3.66
N SER A 95 -5.69 1.96 4.49
CA SER A 95 -5.84 0.49 4.45
C SER A 95 -7.28 -0.09 4.39
N ALA A 96 -8.32 0.71 4.24
CA ALA A 96 -9.71 0.24 4.31
C ALA A 96 -10.12 -0.63 3.10
N THR A 97 -9.64 -0.27 1.91
CA THR A 97 -9.93 -0.98 0.65
C THR A 97 -9.25 -2.34 0.64
N GLU A 98 -7.96 -2.40 0.97
CA GLU A 98 -7.15 -3.61 1.00
C GLU A 98 -7.73 -4.63 1.99
N ARG A 99 -8.05 -4.16 3.20
CA ARG A 99 -8.72 -4.99 4.22
C ARG A 99 -10.08 -5.51 3.75
N ARG A 100 -10.84 -4.71 2.99
CA ARG A 100 -12.13 -5.12 2.45
C ARG A 100 -11.98 -6.24 1.44
N PHE A 101 -11.06 -6.14 0.49
CA PHE A 101 -10.84 -7.18 -0.52
C PHE A 101 -10.26 -8.45 0.08
N LEU A 102 -9.36 -8.33 1.06
CA LEU A 102 -8.80 -9.50 1.75
C LEU A 102 -9.82 -10.25 2.62
N ARG A 103 -11.02 -9.71 2.86
CA ARG A 103 -12.13 -10.49 3.49
C ARG A 103 -12.55 -11.71 2.66
N ALA A 104 -12.19 -11.77 1.37
CA ALA A 104 -12.36 -12.97 0.55
C ALA A 104 -11.62 -14.19 1.14
N PHE A 105 -10.62 -13.96 2.01
CA PHE A 105 -9.82 -14.97 2.69
C PHE A 105 -10.11 -14.95 4.19
N PRO A 106 -11.20 -15.59 4.66
CA PRO A 106 -11.55 -15.57 6.07
C PRO A 106 -10.44 -16.20 6.92
N PHE A 107 -10.23 -15.62 8.11
CA PHE A 107 -9.21 -16.09 9.06
C PHE A 107 -7.75 -15.98 8.58
N HIS A 108 -7.44 -15.14 7.57
CA HIS A 108 -6.08 -14.99 7.06
C HIS A 108 -5.06 -14.51 8.10
N GLY A 109 -5.49 -13.72 9.10
CA GLY A 109 -4.62 -13.26 10.19
C GLY A 109 -3.53 -12.27 9.78
N PHE A 110 -3.54 -11.71 8.55
CA PHE A 110 -2.53 -10.77 8.09
C PHE A 110 -2.47 -9.50 8.93
N GLY A 111 -1.27 -9.07 9.24
CA GLY A 111 -1.01 -7.90 10.06
C GLY A 111 0.10 -8.13 11.08
N PRO A 112 0.39 -7.15 11.94
CA PRO A 112 -0.33 -5.88 12.13
C PRO A 112 -0.34 -4.97 10.90
N TRP A 113 -1.26 -3.99 10.87
CA TRP A 113 -1.46 -3.07 9.75
C TRP A 113 -0.94 -1.68 10.05
N ILE A 114 -0.07 -1.19 9.20
CA ILE A 114 0.45 0.19 9.20
C ILE A 114 -0.31 0.98 8.14
N ASP A 115 -0.87 2.09 8.54
CA ASP A 115 -1.54 3.02 7.65
C ASP A 115 -0.67 4.27 7.44
N THR A 116 0.00 4.35 6.29
CA THR A 116 0.91 5.46 5.99
C THR A 116 0.19 6.80 5.84
N LEU A 117 -1.10 6.82 5.50
CA LEU A 117 -1.92 8.03 5.49
C LEU A 117 -2.03 8.63 6.91
N LYS A 118 -2.29 7.78 7.92
CA LYS A 118 -2.37 8.22 9.32
C LYS A 118 -1.02 8.68 9.84
N LEU A 119 0.05 7.93 9.56
CA LEU A 119 1.41 8.30 9.93
C LEU A 119 1.83 9.62 9.28
N SER A 120 1.52 9.83 8.01
CA SER A 120 1.84 11.08 7.32
C SER A 120 1.16 12.29 7.97
N ARG A 121 -0.10 12.15 8.38
CA ARG A 121 -0.82 13.19 9.14
C ARG A 121 -0.19 13.47 10.51
N ALA A 122 0.39 12.47 11.13
CA ALA A 122 1.08 12.63 12.41
C ALA A 122 2.43 13.33 12.24
N VAL A 123 3.21 12.96 11.23
CA VAL A 123 4.57 13.48 11.02
C VAL A 123 4.58 14.86 10.35
N TRP A 124 3.67 15.10 9.39
CA TRP A 124 3.60 16.34 8.59
C TRP A 124 2.21 16.99 8.64
N PRO A 125 1.72 17.38 9.83
CA PRO A 125 0.35 17.89 10.00
C PRO A 125 0.07 19.21 9.24
N GLU A 126 1.10 19.91 8.82
CA GLU A 126 1.02 21.17 8.07
C GLU A 126 0.75 20.98 6.57
N LYS A 127 0.89 19.76 6.06
CA LYS A 127 0.66 19.50 4.63
C LYS A 127 -0.81 19.67 4.26
N LYS A 128 -1.05 20.20 3.05
CA LYS A 128 -2.40 20.48 2.54
C LYS A 128 -3.09 19.26 1.97
N SER A 129 -2.33 18.32 1.43
CA SER A 129 -2.81 17.07 0.87
C SER A 129 -2.08 15.89 1.50
N PHE A 130 -2.81 14.81 1.69
CA PHE A 130 -2.28 13.53 2.14
C PHE A 130 -2.56 12.42 1.11
N ALA A 131 -2.90 12.76 -0.12
CA ALA A 131 -2.90 11.80 -1.21
C ALA A 131 -1.47 11.28 -1.44
N LEU A 132 -1.32 9.99 -1.72
CA LEU A 132 -0.01 9.35 -1.85
C LEU A 132 0.88 10.06 -2.87
N GLY A 133 0.33 10.37 -4.05
CA GLY A 133 1.05 11.07 -5.12
C GLY A 133 1.53 12.46 -4.72
N ASP A 134 0.67 13.22 -4.03
CA ASP A 134 1.03 14.58 -3.58
C ASP A 134 2.15 14.54 -2.53
N LEU A 135 2.09 13.58 -1.60
CA LEU A 135 3.15 13.40 -0.60
C LEU A 135 4.48 13.01 -1.23
N ILE A 136 4.47 12.08 -2.18
CA ILE A 136 5.68 11.66 -2.90
C ILE A 136 6.32 12.84 -3.63
N LEU A 137 5.51 13.64 -4.33
CA LEU A 137 5.97 14.83 -5.05
C LEU A 137 6.53 15.89 -4.09
N GLU A 138 5.77 16.25 -3.06
CA GLU A 138 6.16 17.30 -2.10
C GLU A 138 7.41 16.93 -1.28
N LEU A 139 7.61 15.64 -1.01
CA LEU A 139 8.78 15.13 -0.28
C LEU A 139 9.98 14.83 -1.19
N GLY A 140 9.84 15.02 -2.51
CA GLY A 140 10.91 14.80 -3.50
C GLY A 140 11.34 13.32 -3.64
N LEU A 141 10.40 12.37 -3.47
CA LEU A 141 10.68 10.94 -3.43
C LEU A 141 10.59 10.23 -4.79
N GLU A 142 10.29 10.94 -5.87
CA GLU A 142 10.09 10.35 -7.20
C GLU A 142 11.32 9.61 -7.74
N ASN A 143 12.53 10.14 -7.50
CA ASN A 143 13.76 9.49 -7.92
C ASN A 143 13.98 8.17 -7.16
N GLU A 144 13.66 8.12 -5.88
CA GLU A 144 13.72 6.89 -5.08
C GLU A 144 12.74 5.83 -5.59
N LEU A 145 11.51 6.25 -5.93
CA LEU A 145 10.52 5.36 -6.53
C LEU A 145 11.01 4.75 -7.84
N ARG A 146 11.54 5.59 -8.74
CA ARG A 146 12.04 5.12 -10.04
C ARG A 146 13.28 4.26 -9.93
N ALA A 147 14.10 4.46 -8.91
CA ALA A 147 15.25 3.59 -8.64
C ALA A 147 14.79 2.18 -8.21
N VAL A 148 13.71 2.09 -7.42
CA VAL A 148 13.13 0.80 -6.96
C VAL A 148 12.28 0.15 -8.04
N HIS A 149 11.47 0.94 -8.75
CA HIS A 149 10.52 0.48 -9.77
C HIS A 149 10.61 1.37 -11.02
N PRO A 150 11.54 1.07 -11.96
CA PRO A 150 11.74 1.91 -13.16
C PRO A 150 10.49 2.08 -14.03
N ALA A 151 9.59 1.09 -14.06
CA ALA A 151 8.32 1.13 -14.79
C ALA A 151 7.19 1.84 -14.04
N PHE A 152 7.52 2.57 -12.96
CA PHE A 152 6.56 3.26 -12.10
C PHE A 152 5.58 4.15 -12.89
N ARG A 153 4.31 4.00 -12.59
CA ARG A 153 3.21 4.87 -13.03
C ARG A 153 2.15 4.94 -11.93
N TRP A 154 1.53 6.09 -11.75
CA TRP A 154 0.42 6.26 -10.81
C TRP A 154 -0.80 5.42 -11.20
N HIS A 155 -1.56 4.99 -10.19
CA HIS A 155 -2.74 4.14 -10.36
C HIS A 155 -2.43 2.80 -11.04
N ASP A 156 -1.30 2.25 -10.70
CA ASP A 156 -0.92 0.86 -10.89
C ASP A 156 -0.66 0.27 -9.51
N ALA A 157 -1.36 -0.78 -9.14
CA ALA A 157 -1.36 -1.30 -7.77
C ALA A 157 0.05 -1.63 -7.24
N LEU A 158 0.97 -2.13 -8.09
CA LEU A 158 2.35 -2.36 -7.66
C LEU A 158 3.09 -1.04 -7.41
N SER A 159 2.90 -0.07 -8.29
CA SER A 159 3.52 1.25 -8.15
C SER A 159 3.09 1.94 -6.86
N ASP A 160 1.79 1.87 -6.53
CA ASP A 160 1.25 2.50 -5.33
C ASP A 160 1.65 1.74 -4.05
N ALA A 161 1.80 0.40 -4.11
CA ALA A 161 2.39 -0.37 -3.02
C ALA A 161 3.87 0.01 -2.78
N VAL A 162 4.69 0.16 -3.84
CA VAL A 162 6.08 0.63 -3.73
C VAL A 162 6.14 2.04 -3.16
N ALA A 163 5.28 2.93 -3.63
CA ALA A 163 5.20 4.31 -3.13
C ALA A 163 4.87 4.34 -1.63
N SER A 164 3.99 3.45 -1.16
CA SER A 164 3.66 3.31 0.26
C SER A 164 4.86 2.88 1.11
N LEU A 165 5.75 2.01 0.60
CA LEU A 165 7.00 1.63 1.31
C LEU A 165 8.03 2.76 1.31
N VAL A 166 8.21 3.45 0.18
CA VAL A 166 9.12 4.60 0.11
C VAL A 166 8.66 5.71 1.06
N LEU A 167 7.35 5.96 1.12
CA LEU A 167 6.78 6.89 2.08
C LEU A 167 6.96 6.43 3.52
N LEU A 168 6.76 5.14 3.83
CA LEU A 168 7.03 4.59 5.17
C LEU A 168 8.49 4.79 5.57
N ARG A 169 9.44 4.49 4.68
CA ARG A 169 10.87 4.74 4.91
C ARG A 169 11.13 6.20 5.25
N ARG A 170 10.53 7.13 4.53
CA ARG A 170 10.64 8.56 4.81
C ARG A 170 10.06 8.93 6.17
N VAL A 171 8.90 8.39 6.53
CA VAL A 171 8.31 8.53 7.87
C VAL A 171 9.29 8.07 8.96
N VAL A 172 9.88 6.89 8.80
CA VAL A 172 10.83 6.32 9.77
C VAL A 172 12.04 7.23 9.98
N VAL A 173 12.59 7.79 8.90
CA VAL A 173 13.74 8.71 8.95
C VAL A 173 13.35 10.02 9.62
N GLU A 174 12.29 10.69 9.18
CA GLU A 174 11.86 11.99 9.71
C GLU A 174 11.42 11.89 11.18
N ALA A 175 10.71 10.84 11.54
CA ALA A 175 10.28 10.58 12.90
C ALA A 175 11.41 10.03 13.79
N ARG A 176 12.55 9.63 13.22
CA ARG A 176 13.69 9.02 13.94
C ARG A 176 13.27 7.83 14.79
N VAL A 177 12.51 6.91 14.18
CA VAL A 177 11.95 5.74 14.88
C VAL A 177 12.58 4.41 14.47
N GLY A 178 13.63 4.41 13.64
CA GLY A 178 14.26 3.20 13.13
C GLY A 178 14.67 2.21 14.22
N ASP A 179 15.24 2.70 15.32
CA ASP A 179 15.72 1.93 16.47
C ASP A 179 14.64 1.77 17.57
N ARG A 180 13.43 2.25 17.34
CA ARG A 180 12.33 2.14 18.29
C ARG A 180 11.59 0.82 18.11
N GLU A 181 10.82 0.41 19.11
CA GLU A 181 9.90 -0.71 19.00
C GLU A 181 8.88 -0.44 17.88
N ALA A 182 8.66 -1.45 17.05
CA ALA A 182 7.90 -1.30 15.81
C ALA A 182 6.43 -0.90 16.03
N GLU A 183 5.88 -1.20 17.20
CA GLU A 183 4.52 -0.83 17.64
C GLU A 183 4.26 0.66 17.58
N ILE A 184 5.30 1.51 17.58
CA ILE A 184 5.18 2.96 17.39
C ILE A 184 4.52 3.30 16.04
N LEU A 185 4.73 2.49 15.01
CA LEU A 185 4.11 2.68 13.68
C LEU A 185 2.60 2.40 13.67
N LEU A 186 2.10 1.68 14.68
CA LEU A 186 0.67 1.41 14.85
C LEU A 186 -0.05 2.52 15.62
N ARG A 187 0.69 3.47 16.17
CA ARG A 187 0.19 4.51 17.10
C ARG A 187 0.51 5.91 16.57
N PRO A 188 -0.15 6.38 15.50
CA PRO A 188 0.10 7.70 14.94
C PRO A 188 -0.20 8.84 15.93
N ASP A 189 -1.00 8.57 16.98
CA ASP A 189 -1.32 9.52 18.06
C ASP A 189 -0.30 9.51 19.22
N ASP A 190 0.78 8.72 19.11
CA ASP A 190 1.82 8.67 20.13
C ASP A 190 2.47 10.06 20.35
N SER A 191 2.75 10.39 21.61
CA SER A 191 3.37 11.65 22.01
C SER A 191 4.74 11.91 21.34
N HIS A 192 5.40 10.88 20.83
CA HIS A 192 6.64 11.01 20.08
C HIS A 192 6.45 11.86 18.82
N TYR A 193 5.40 11.61 18.04
CA TYR A 193 5.08 12.41 16.85
C TYR A 193 4.68 13.84 17.19
N HIS A 194 4.01 14.07 18.32
CA HIS A 194 3.69 15.41 18.79
C HIS A 194 4.93 16.23 19.17
N ARG A 195 5.95 15.61 19.76
CA ARG A 195 7.20 16.28 20.12
C ARG A 195 8.05 16.70 18.91
N LEU A 196 7.92 16.03 17.77
CA LEU A 196 8.60 16.46 16.55
C LEU A 196 8.08 17.79 16.01
N ARG A 197 6.80 18.09 16.26
CA ARG A 197 6.13 19.34 15.85
C ARG A 197 6.59 20.57 16.66
N ALA A 198 7.11 20.36 17.84
CA ALA A 198 7.52 21.43 18.77
C ALA A 198 8.98 21.90 18.55
N ARG A 199 9.68 21.38 17.53
CA ARG A 199 11.04 21.73 17.13
C ARG A 199 11.08 22.41 15.79
#